data_6d7060173fe2f58a778205b925954c5c
#
_entry.id   6d7060173fe2f58a778205b925954c5c
#
_cell.length_a   1.000
_cell.length_b   1.000
_cell.length_c   1.000
_cell.angle_alpha   90.00
_cell.angle_beta   90.00
_cell.angle_gamma   90.00
#
_symmetry.space_group_name_H-M   'P 1'
#
loop_
_entity.id
_entity.type
_entity.pdbx_description
1 polymer ?
#
loop_
_entity_poly.entity_id
_entity_poly.type
_entity_poly.pdbx_seq_one_letter_code
_entity_poly.pdbx_strand_id
1 'polypeptide(L)'
;MKVTFIIKKAAKRYDTESTATIYIRLRNGRQLDSVAPTQLSINPNLWDEKAECVKTKAVCNEDLRTGINEEIRKLKTYVEKSFHTEKESVDKEWLKLTLDRYYHPEKYFTPEEIVIKPTFGELFDSFLEKHPLSEVRKKNFRVVKRALLRYELYVRETKRGQKGFVLDVDTVTPETLRDMWDFFENEYQYYELYPSIYEAIPEKRTPQPRGKNTLIDCFSRIRTFFLWCFDNKLTANRPFDKFPIEECKYGTPIYINLEERDKIFNADLSATPQLEIQRDIFIFQTLIGCRVSDLYRMTKLNVVNEAIEYIPKKTKEGNPVTVRVPLNDKAKKILERYKDHEGKLLPFISEQKYNEAIKKIFKHSGVDRIVTILDPLTRDEVKKPLYEVASSHLARRTFIGNIYKKVKDPNLVSALSGHKEGSKAFRRYRDIDEEMKKDLVKLLD
;
A
#
# COMPACT_ATOMS: atom_id res chain seq x y z
N MET A 1 9.57 14.00 31.97
CA MET A 1 9.56 15.28 31.26
C MET A 1 8.32 15.36 30.34
N LYS A 2 7.73 16.56 30.18
CA LYS A 2 6.59 16.79 29.26
C LYS A 2 6.84 18.08 28.48
N VAL A 3 6.79 18.01 27.16
CA VAL A 3 6.85 19.15 26.25
C VAL A 3 5.44 19.37 25.67
N THR A 4 4.91 20.60 25.77
CA THR A 4 3.57 20.98 25.31
C THR A 4 3.63 22.30 24.56
N PHE A 5 2.67 22.50 23.65
CA PHE A 5 2.52 23.76 22.92
C PHE A 5 1.25 24.49 23.35
N ILE A 6 1.37 25.78 23.59
CA ILE A 6 0.28 26.59 24.08
C ILE A 6 0.23 27.93 23.33
N ILE A 7 -0.97 28.53 23.26
CA ILE A 7 -1.16 29.90 22.82
C ILE A 7 -1.61 30.74 24.01
N LYS A 8 -0.95 31.87 24.24
CA LYS A 8 -1.41 32.86 25.24
C LYS A 8 -2.49 33.70 24.60
N LYS A 9 -3.75 33.48 24.99
CA LYS A 9 -4.90 34.24 24.48
C LYS A 9 -4.96 35.59 25.15
N ALA A 10 -4.91 36.67 24.37
CA ALA A 10 -5.04 38.04 24.83
C ALA A 10 -6.50 38.54 24.82
N ALA A 11 -7.41 37.88 24.09
CA ALA A 11 -8.80 38.24 23.97
C ALA A 11 -9.73 37.01 23.98
N LYS A 12 -11.04 37.25 24.25
CA LYS A 12 -12.07 36.18 24.20
C LYS A 12 -12.52 35.85 22.77
N ARG A 13 -12.35 36.75 21.83
CA ARG A 13 -12.70 36.58 20.40
C ARG A 13 -11.57 37.14 19.53
N TYR A 14 -11.32 36.50 18.43
CA TYR A 14 -10.32 36.90 17.45
C TYR A 14 -10.98 36.99 16.06
N ASP A 15 -10.63 38.03 15.30
CA ASP A 15 -10.99 38.13 13.88
C ASP A 15 -10.19 37.17 13.01
N THR A 16 -10.46 37.13 11.71
CA THR A 16 -9.82 36.23 10.78
C THR A 16 -8.34 36.56 10.51
N GLU A 17 -7.92 37.79 10.77
CA GLU A 17 -6.55 38.28 10.51
C GLU A 17 -5.66 38.25 11.75
N SER A 18 -6.27 38.07 12.94
CA SER A 18 -5.52 37.99 14.19
C SER A 18 -4.59 36.82 14.25
N THR A 19 -3.35 37.02 14.64
CA THR A 19 -2.36 35.97 14.87
C THR A 19 -1.84 36.02 16.32
N ALA A 20 -1.53 34.88 16.88
CA ALA A 20 -0.89 34.75 18.20
C ALA A 20 0.30 33.79 18.11
N THR A 21 1.36 34.11 18.84
CA THR A 21 2.55 33.27 18.91
C THR A 21 2.26 31.96 19.62
N ILE A 22 2.78 30.87 19.09
CA ILE A 22 2.78 29.55 19.72
C ILE A 22 3.98 29.51 20.66
N TYR A 23 3.74 29.15 21.94
CA TYR A 23 4.78 28.94 22.94
C TYR A 23 5.00 27.46 23.17
N ILE A 24 6.25 27.06 23.39
CA ILE A 24 6.60 25.75 23.90
C ILE A 24 6.79 25.81 25.42
N ARG A 25 6.27 24.79 26.10
CA ARG A 25 6.40 24.65 27.55
C ARG A 25 7.03 23.32 27.90
N LEU A 26 8.12 23.36 28.67
CA LEU A 26 8.84 22.20 29.18
C LEU A 26 8.59 22.05 30.68
N ARG A 27 8.06 20.89 31.08
CA ARG A 27 7.89 20.53 32.50
C ARG A 27 8.66 19.26 32.84
N ASN A 28 9.42 19.32 33.93
CA ASN A 28 10.08 18.14 34.48
C ASN A 28 9.93 18.11 36.01
N GLY A 29 8.98 17.31 36.49
CA GLY A 29 8.61 17.25 37.89
C GLY A 29 8.06 18.58 38.41
N ARG A 30 8.35 18.91 39.68
CA ARG A 30 7.98 20.18 40.33
C ARG A 30 9.05 21.26 40.24
N GLN A 31 10.27 20.88 39.80
CA GLN A 31 11.45 21.76 39.85
C GLN A 31 11.66 22.56 38.55
N LEU A 32 11.18 22.06 37.41
CA LEU A 32 11.35 22.74 36.14
C LEU A 32 10.00 22.94 35.45
N ASP A 33 9.65 24.19 35.25
CA ASP A 33 8.51 24.62 34.41
C ASP A 33 8.96 25.87 33.65
N SER A 34 9.34 25.72 32.41
CA SER A 34 9.88 26.77 31.55
C SER A 34 8.98 26.95 30.32
N VAL A 35 8.78 28.19 29.89
CA VAL A 35 7.96 28.56 28.72
C VAL A 35 8.76 29.54 27.87
N ALA A 36 8.86 29.25 26.58
CA ALA A 36 9.55 30.10 25.61
C ALA A 36 8.70 30.30 24.34
N PRO A 37 8.77 31.47 23.69
CA PRO A 37 8.11 31.69 22.41
C PRO A 37 8.81 30.93 21.29
N THR A 38 8.03 30.40 20.37
CA THR A 38 8.54 29.88 19.08
C THR A 38 8.45 30.98 18.02
N GLN A 39 9.01 30.73 16.83
CA GLN A 39 8.81 31.63 15.68
C GLN A 39 7.48 31.35 14.94
N LEU A 40 6.67 30.41 15.46
CA LEU A 40 5.39 30.06 14.87
C LEU A 40 4.27 30.95 15.41
N SER A 41 3.40 31.37 14.50
CA SER A 41 2.18 32.11 14.85
C SER A 41 0.99 31.57 14.07
N ILE A 42 -0.19 31.62 14.67
CA ILE A 42 -1.43 31.17 14.05
C ILE A 42 -2.62 31.95 14.62
N ASN A 43 -3.72 31.98 13.84
CA ASN A 43 -4.97 32.48 14.37
C ASN A 43 -5.46 31.56 15.50
N PRO A 44 -5.73 32.10 16.73
CA PRO A 44 -6.12 31.28 17.86
C PRO A 44 -7.41 30.48 17.67
N ASN A 45 -8.28 30.88 16.76
CA ASN A 45 -9.49 30.13 16.42
C ASN A 45 -9.19 28.81 15.71
N LEU A 46 -8.03 28.70 15.03
CA LEU A 46 -7.59 27.51 14.31
C LEU A 46 -6.81 26.53 15.18
N TRP A 47 -6.48 26.91 16.43
CA TRP A 47 -5.69 26.11 17.35
C TRP A 47 -6.54 25.13 18.16
N ASP A 48 -6.09 23.89 18.27
CA ASP A 48 -6.63 22.89 19.19
C ASP A 48 -5.72 22.77 20.42
N GLU A 49 -6.23 23.20 21.58
CA GLU A 49 -5.46 23.20 22.84
C GLU A 49 -5.22 21.78 23.37
N LYS A 50 -6.12 20.83 23.08
CA LYS A 50 -5.99 19.45 23.57
C LYS A 50 -5.04 18.64 22.70
N ALA A 51 -5.18 18.79 21.38
CA ALA A 51 -4.34 18.11 20.40
C ALA A 51 -2.97 18.80 20.19
N GLU A 52 -2.81 20.05 20.70
CA GLU A 52 -1.59 20.86 20.55
C GLU A 52 -1.18 21.04 19.08
N CYS A 53 -2.15 21.23 18.20
CA CYS A 53 -1.97 21.35 16.75
C CYS A 53 -3.02 22.26 16.11
N VAL A 54 -2.87 22.51 14.81
CA VAL A 54 -3.90 23.21 14.03
C VAL A 54 -5.08 22.25 13.80
N LYS A 55 -6.30 22.72 14.09
CA LYS A 55 -7.55 21.96 13.98
C LYS A 55 -7.69 21.31 12.60
N THR A 56 -7.97 20.03 12.56
CA THR A 56 -8.11 19.24 11.32
C THR A 56 -9.32 19.65 10.46
N LYS A 57 -10.39 20.11 11.10
CA LYS A 57 -11.65 20.52 10.44
C LYS A 57 -11.77 22.03 10.21
N ALA A 58 -10.77 22.83 10.59
CA ALA A 58 -10.79 24.27 10.37
C ALA A 58 -10.58 24.59 8.88
N VAL A 59 -11.32 25.56 8.37
CA VAL A 59 -11.12 26.12 7.03
C VAL A 59 -9.88 26.99 7.05
N CYS A 60 -8.75 26.49 6.64
CA CYS A 60 -7.49 27.21 6.48
C CYS A 60 -6.70 26.59 5.31
N ASN A 61 -5.68 27.31 4.84
CA ASN A 61 -4.75 26.81 3.84
C ASN A 61 -4.11 25.51 4.35
N GLU A 62 -4.12 24.46 3.52
CA GLU A 62 -3.60 23.11 3.84
C GLU A 62 -2.07 23.13 4.02
N ASP A 63 -1.36 23.96 3.25
CA ASP A 63 0.09 24.15 3.38
C ASP A 63 0.44 24.81 4.73
N LEU A 64 -0.33 25.81 5.16
CA LEU A 64 -0.15 26.44 6.46
C LEU A 64 -0.37 25.45 7.61
N ARG A 65 -1.43 24.64 7.52
CA ARG A 65 -1.72 23.60 8.53
C ARG A 65 -0.60 22.59 8.60
N THR A 66 -0.18 22.07 7.47
CA THR A 66 0.85 21.04 7.36
C THR A 66 2.19 21.60 7.85
N GLY A 67 2.58 22.79 7.39
CA GLY A 67 3.84 23.44 7.77
C GLY A 67 3.94 23.69 9.28
N ILE A 68 2.90 24.27 9.90
CA ILE A 68 2.90 24.52 11.35
C ILE A 68 2.94 23.21 12.14
N ASN A 69 2.14 22.21 11.77
CA ASN A 69 2.10 20.95 12.49
C ASN A 69 3.40 20.15 12.35
N GLU A 70 4.05 20.22 11.20
CA GLU A 70 5.38 19.61 10.99
C GLU A 70 6.45 20.31 11.84
N GLU A 71 6.44 21.64 11.87
CA GLU A 71 7.43 22.41 12.63
C GLU A 71 7.25 22.21 14.15
N ILE A 72 6.04 22.14 14.64
CA ILE A 72 5.73 21.76 16.03
C ILE A 72 6.33 20.40 16.35
N ARG A 73 6.21 19.44 15.46
CA ARG A 73 6.77 18.08 15.62
C ARG A 73 8.29 18.10 15.66
N LYS A 74 8.92 18.87 14.77
CA LYS A 74 10.38 19.04 14.73
C LYS A 74 10.89 19.68 16.02
N LEU A 75 10.29 20.79 16.45
CA LEU A 75 10.64 21.48 17.68
C LEU A 75 10.50 20.57 18.92
N LYS A 76 9.39 19.82 18.99
CA LYS A 76 9.18 18.88 20.08
C LYS A 76 10.29 17.84 20.15
N THR A 77 10.55 17.21 19.01
CA THR A 77 11.61 16.19 18.91
C THR A 77 12.99 16.75 19.26
N TYR A 78 13.32 17.95 18.77
CA TYR A 78 14.58 18.59 19.05
C TYR A 78 14.77 18.88 20.53
N VAL A 79 13.78 19.50 21.17
CA VAL A 79 13.82 19.83 22.61
C VAL A 79 13.87 18.56 23.48
N GLU A 80 13.12 17.53 23.13
CA GLU A 80 13.14 16.25 23.85
C GLU A 80 14.50 15.57 23.73
N LYS A 81 15.11 15.57 22.56
CA LYS A 81 16.43 15.01 22.32
C LYS A 81 17.53 15.78 23.06
N SER A 82 17.55 17.10 22.94
CA SER A 82 18.51 17.97 23.64
C SER A 82 18.39 17.81 25.15
N PHE A 83 17.18 17.71 25.69
CA PHE A 83 16.98 17.46 27.13
C PHE A 83 17.57 16.12 27.59
N HIS A 84 17.45 15.07 26.81
CA HIS A 84 18.04 13.79 27.18
C HIS A 84 19.58 13.79 27.14
N THR A 85 20.17 14.58 26.24
CA THR A 85 21.62 14.73 26.12
C THR A 85 22.22 15.63 27.20
N GLU A 86 21.52 16.72 27.55
CA GLU A 86 22.02 17.77 28.42
C GLU A 86 21.35 17.75 29.83
N LYS A 87 20.82 16.62 30.27
CA LYS A 87 19.94 16.49 31.45
C LYS A 87 20.47 17.09 32.73
N GLU A 88 21.80 17.10 32.94
CA GLU A 88 22.45 17.62 34.13
C GLU A 88 22.63 19.15 34.15
N SER A 89 22.50 19.80 32.98
CA SER A 89 22.71 21.25 32.80
C SER A 89 21.42 22.04 32.53
N VAL A 90 20.25 21.44 32.72
CA VAL A 90 18.94 22.05 32.39
C VAL A 90 18.48 22.97 33.52
N ASP A 91 18.48 24.27 33.25
CA ASP A 91 17.96 25.32 34.09
C ASP A 91 16.73 26.04 33.48
N LYS A 92 16.28 27.14 34.06
CA LYS A 92 15.12 27.91 33.58
C LYS A 92 15.34 28.58 32.22
N GLU A 93 16.58 28.93 31.86
CA GLU A 93 16.95 29.61 30.63
C GLU A 93 17.28 28.59 29.52
N TRP A 94 17.52 27.33 29.89
CA TRP A 94 17.91 26.27 28.96
C TRP A 94 16.96 26.13 27.78
N LEU A 95 15.62 26.18 28.02
CA LEU A 95 14.65 26.03 26.96
C LEU A 95 14.75 27.15 25.92
N LYS A 96 14.98 28.38 26.35
CA LYS A 96 15.14 29.53 25.47
C LYS A 96 16.43 29.45 24.66
N LEU A 97 17.52 29.02 25.30
CA LEU A 97 18.79 28.79 24.63
C LEU A 97 18.70 27.64 23.62
N THR A 98 17.99 26.59 23.97
CA THR A 98 17.76 25.43 23.07
C THR A 98 16.97 25.82 21.84
N LEU A 99 15.95 26.70 21.98
CA LEU A 99 15.22 27.26 20.85
C LEU A 99 16.09 28.19 19.99
N ASP A 100 16.92 29.02 20.61
CA ASP A 100 17.84 29.89 19.85
C ASP A 100 18.85 29.06 19.06
N ARG A 101 19.37 27.97 19.62
CA ARG A 101 20.20 26.98 18.89
C ARG A 101 19.47 26.32 17.74
N TYR A 102 18.17 26.06 17.89
CA TYR A 102 17.37 25.46 16.83
C TYR A 102 17.14 26.41 15.65
N TYR A 103 16.80 27.67 15.96
CA TYR A 103 16.51 28.68 14.94
C TYR A 103 17.76 29.35 14.34
N HIS A 104 18.85 29.36 15.12
CA HIS A 104 20.11 30.03 14.73
C HIS A 104 21.32 29.12 14.97
N PRO A 105 21.33 27.92 14.34
CA PRO A 105 22.43 26.97 14.53
C PRO A 105 23.79 27.54 14.14
N GLU A 106 23.84 28.47 13.20
CA GLU A 106 25.07 29.16 12.75
C GLU A 106 25.78 29.96 13.83
N LYS A 107 25.09 30.30 14.93
CA LYS A 107 25.70 31.02 16.07
C LYS A 107 26.45 30.07 17.04
N TYR A 108 26.07 28.80 17.05
CA TYR A 108 26.47 27.86 18.11
C TYR A 108 27.28 26.69 17.59
N PHE A 109 27.23 26.41 16.30
CA PHE A 109 27.88 25.24 15.67
C PHE A 109 28.73 25.68 14.48
N THR A 110 29.86 25.00 14.29
CA THR A 110 30.63 25.14 13.06
C THR A 110 29.84 24.59 11.86
N PRO A 111 30.10 25.02 10.62
CA PRO A 111 29.38 24.49 9.44
C PRO A 111 29.38 22.97 9.32
N GLU A 112 30.39 22.29 9.90
CA GLU A 112 30.51 20.83 9.94
C GLU A 112 29.61 20.19 11.04
N GLU A 113 29.24 20.95 12.08
CA GLU A 113 28.38 20.50 13.19
C GLU A 113 26.87 20.77 12.92
N ILE A 114 26.54 21.60 11.92
CA ILE A 114 25.16 21.99 11.56
C ILE A 114 24.48 20.92 10.70
N VAL A 115 25.02 19.74 10.50
CA VAL A 115 24.36 18.66 9.77
C VAL A 115 23.12 18.20 10.58
N ILE A 116 22.02 18.92 10.45
CA ILE A 116 20.70 18.48 10.94
C ILE A 116 20.39 17.18 10.16
N LYS A 117 20.59 16.04 10.81
CA LYS A 117 20.23 14.76 10.19
C LYS A 117 18.74 14.77 9.88
N PRO A 118 18.36 14.49 8.64
CA PRO A 118 16.95 14.41 8.28
C PRO A 118 16.26 13.33 9.13
N THR A 119 15.05 13.60 9.53
CA THR A 119 14.19 12.64 10.24
C THR A 119 13.93 11.43 9.36
N PHE A 120 13.52 10.32 9.97
CA PHE A 120 13.09 9.13 9.25
C PHE A 120 12.02 9.44 8.20
N GLY A 121 11.04 10.30 8.55
CA GLY A 121 9.99 10.73 7.64
C GLY A 121 10.52 11.51 6.43
N GLU A 122 11.45 12.44 6.62
CA GLU A 122 12.08 13.23 5.56
C GLU A 122 12.97 12.38 4.65
N LEU A 123 13.71 11.41 5.23
CA LEU A 123 14.46 10.42 4.45
C LEU A 123 13.53 9.59 3.57
N PHE A 124 12.38 9.20 4.10
CA PHE A 124 11.41 8.41 3.34
C PHE A 124 10.77 9.22 2.21
N ASP A 125 10.51 10.52 2.40
CA ASP A 125 10.02 11.41 1.35
C ASP A 125 11.07 11.60 0.26
N SER A 126 12.32 11.86 0.63
CA SER A 126 13.45 11.93 -0.30
C SER A 126 13.60 10.64 -1.13
N PHE A 127 13.40 9.47 -0.51
CA PHE A 127 13.35 8.20 -1.21
C PHE A 127 12.21 8.16 -2.24
N LEU A 128 11.01 8.59 -1.86
CA LEU A 128 9.84 8.59 -2.76
C LEU A 128 10.02 9.53 -3.96
N GLU A 129 10.77 10.60 -3.79
CA GLU A 129 11.07 11.56 -4.87
C GLU A 129 12.16 11.04 -5.80
N LYS A 130 13.28 10.58 -5.24
CA LYS A 130 14.50 10.27 -5.99
C LYS A 130 14.53 8.85 -6.55
N HIS A 131 13.87 7.89 -5.90
CA HIS A 131 13.89 6.51 -6.38
C HIS A 131 12.91 6.34 -7.57
N PRO A 132 13.32 5.68 -8.67
CA PRO A 132 12.48 5.48 -9.86
C PRO A 132 11.32 4.51 -9.58
N LEU A 133 10.25 5.03 -9.03
CA LEU A 133 9.03 4.27 -8.69
C LEU A 133 7.86 4.76 -9.53
N SER A 134 7.02 3.82 -10.01
CA SER A 134 5.72 4.20 -10.58
C SER A 134 4.81 4.79 -9.50
N GLU A 135 3.86 5.63 -9.89
CA GLU A 135 2.92 6.27 -8.95
C GLU A 135 2.14 5.27 -8.08
N VAL A 136 1.80 4.10 -8.64
CA VAL A 136 1.15 3.02 -7.88
C VAL A 136 2.09 2.49 -6.78
N ARG A 137 3.37 2.31 -7.08
CA ARG A 137 4.36 1.88 -6.09
C ARG A 137 4.59 2.95 -5.03
N LYS A 138 4.69 4.23 -5.41
CA LYS A 138 4.79 5.35 -4.46
C LYS A 138 3.62 5.37 -3.48
N LYS A 139 2.37 5.16 -3.97
CA LYS A 139 1.19 5.04 -3.09
C LYS A 139 1.35 3.92 -2.05
N ASN A 140 1.82 2.76 -2.47
CA ASN A 140 2.04 1.63 -1.56
C ASN A 140 3.14 1.92 -0.53
N PHE A 141 4.22 2.59 -0.91
CA PHE A 141 5.27 3.01 0.01
C PHE A 141 4.77 4.06 1.00
N ARG A 142 3.91 5.02 0.58
CA ARG A 142 3.30 5.99 1.50
C ARG A 142 2.45 5.32 2.58
N VAL A 143 1.74 4.23 2.25
CA VAL A 143 1.01 3.43 3.26
C VAL A 143 1.98 2.84 4.28
N VAL A 144 3.09 2.25 3.83
CA VAL A 144 4.14 1.72 4.72
C VAL A 144 4.77 2.82 5.56
N LYS A 145 5.09 3.99 4.98
CA LYS A 145 5.60 5.15 5.72
C LYS A 145 4.69 5.51 6.90
N ARG A 146 3.38 5.69 6.64
CA ARG A 146 2.43 6.03 7.71
C ARG A 146 2.38 4.96 8.80
N ALA A 147 2.40 3.68 8.44
CA ALA A 147 2.43 2.60 9.42
C ALA A 147 3.71 2.62 10.28
N LEU A 148 4.88 2.93 9.69
CA LEU A 148 6.13 3.08 10.44
C LEU A 148 6.10 4.28 11.40
N LEU A 149 5.53 5.41 10.97
CA LEU A 149 5.37 6.57 11.85
C LEU A 149 4.36 6.29 12.98
N ARG A 150 3.30 5.49 12.73
CA ARG A 150 2.40 5.03 13.79
C ARG A 150 3.09 4.06 14.75
N TYR A 151 3.95 3.18 14.24
CA TYR A 151 4.78 2.32 15.09
C TYR A 151 5.65 3.15 16.05
N GLU A 152 6.26 4.24 15.59
CA GLU A 152 7.04 5.13 16.46
C GLU A 152 6.17 5.68 17.61
N LEU A 153 4.95 6.15 17.30
CA LEU A 153 4.02 6.64 18.31
C LEU A 153 3.57 5.51 19.26
N TYR A 154 3.30 4.33 18.72
CA TYR A 154 2.93 3.16 19.49
C TYR A 154 4.00 2.78 20.53
N VAL A 155 5.26 2.77 20.12
CA VAL A 155 6.37 2.49 21.04
C VAL A 155 6.44 3.55 22.14
N ARG A 156 6.28 4.84 21.80
CA ARG A 156 6.28 5.93 22.78
C ARG A 156 5.14 5.80 23.80
N GLU A 157 3.97 5.39 23.36
CA GLU A 157 2.76 5.32 24.18
C GLU A 157 2.74 4.06 25.06
N THR A 158 3.17 2.92 24.53
CA THR A 158 2.98 1.62 25.17
C THR A 158 4.20 1.10 25.90
N LYS A 159 5.43 1.40 25.43
CA LYS A 159 6.64 0.82 26.03
C LYS A 159 7.19 1.69 27.14
N ARG A 160 7.24 1.09 28.35
CA ARG A 160 7.77 1.74 29.53
C ARG A 160 9.22 2.22 29.30
N GLY A 161 9.48 3.48 29.60
CA GLY A 161 10.81 4.10 29.43
C GLY A 161 11.15 4.55 28.01
N GLN A 162 10.27 4.33 27.02
CA GLN A 162 10.52 4.71 25.61
C GLN A 162 9.71 5.93 25.13
N LYS A 163 9.32 6.81 26.03
CA LYS A 163 8.58 8.04 25.65
C LYS A 163 9.32 8.96 24.65
N GLY A 164 10.63 8.89 24.62
CA GLY A 164 11.49 9.61 23.67
C GLY A 164 11.95 8.78 22.46
N PHE A 165 11.33 7.63 22.19
CA PHE A 165 11.70 6.80 21.06
C PHE A 165 11.51 7.54 19.74
N VAL A 166 12.55 7.57 18.92
CA VAL A 166 12.55 8.14 17.56
C VAL A 166 13.01 7.04 16.61
N LEU A 167 12.20 6.79 15.60
CA LEU A 167 12.58 5.88 14.54
C LEU A 167 13.70 6.53 13.70
N ASP A 168 14.88 5.92 13.70
CA ASP A 168 16.05 6.44 13.02
C ASP A 168 16.72 5.29 12.24
N VAL A 169 17.10 5.54 10.99
CA VAL A 169 17.72 4.54 10.11
C VAL A 169 19.03 3.99 10.65
N ASP A 170 19.74 4.77 11.47
CA ASP A 170 21.02 4.36 12.07
C ASP A 170 20.84 3.40 13.27
N THR A 171 19.69 3.44 13.95
CA THR A 171 19.47 2.73 15.20
C THR A 171 18.53 1.53 15.11
N VAL A 172 17.87 1.33 13.96
CA VAL A 172 17.01 0.16 13.74
C VAL A 172 17.83 -1.11 13.78
N THR A 173 17.45 -2.05 14.65
CA THR A 173 18.08 -3.37 14.80
C THR A 173 17.17 -4.49 14.25
N PRO A 174 17.65 -5.72 14.10
CA PRO A 174 16.79 -6.87 13.79
C PRO A 174 15.68 -7.08 14.84
N GLU A 175 15.91 -6.75 16.09
CA GLU A 175 14.91 -6.79 17.17
C GLU A 175 13.82 -5.73 16.92
N THR A 176 14.22 -4.52 16.55
CA THR A 176 13.27 -3.46 16.15
C THR A 176 12.42 -3.90 14.95
N LEU A 177 13.01 -4.60 13.97
CA LEU A 177 12.25 -5.13 12.83
C LEU A 177 11.26 -6.22 13.24
N ARG A 178 11.59 -7.09 14.22
CA ARG A 178 10.63 -8.07 14.76
C ARG A 178 9.46 -7.37 15.45
N ASP A 179 9.77 -6.37 16.25
CA ASP A 179 8.78 -5.56 16.96
C ASP A 179 7.86 -4.78 16.00
N MET A 180 8.43 -4.23 14.92
CA MET A 180 7.65 -3.66 13.82
C MET A 180 6.75 -4.70 13.15
N TRP A 181 7.25 -5.94 12.97
CA TRP A 181 6.45 -7.02 12.38
C TRP A 181 5.22 -7.30 13.23
N ASP A 182 5.40 -7.46 14.53
CA ASP A 182 4.32 -7.72 15.49
C ASP A 182 3.32 -6.55 15.50
N PHE A 183 3.81 -5.31 15.44
CA PHE A 183 2.95 -4.13 15.31
C PHE A 183 2.14 -4.17 14.01
N PHE A 184 2.76 -4.43 12.85
CA PHE A 184 2.07 -4.49 11.56
C PHE A 184 1.04 -5.61 11.51
N GLU A 185 1.31 -6.76 12.12
CA GLU A 185 0.41 -7.90 12.21
C GLU A 185 -0.84 -7.57 13.03
N ASN A 186 -0.66 -6.84 14.15
CA ASN A 186 -1.70 -6.52 15.11
C ASN A 186 -2.27 -5.10 14.98
N GLU A 187 -1.87 -4.31 13.99
CA GLU A 187 -2.29 -2.91 13.82
C GLU A 187 -3.82 -2.74 13.82
N TYR A 188 -4.58 -3.71 13.33
CA TYR A 188 -6.03 -3.68 13.30
C TYR A 188 -6.65 -3.64 14.71
N GLN A 189 -5.99 -4.22 15.73
CA GLN A 189 -6.41 -4.17 17.13
C GLN A 189 -6.03 -2.81 17.76
N TYR A 190 -4.86 -2.31 17.42
CA TYR A 190 -4.35 -1.05 17.97
C TYR A 190 -5.12 0.17 17.49
N TYR A 191 -5.81 0.08 16.38
CA TYR A 191 -6.69 1.13 15.87
C TYR A 191 -7.78 1.53 16.88
N GLU A 192 -8.35 0.55 17.58
CA GLU A 192 -9.38 0.77 18.60
C GLU A 192 -8.78 1.07 19.99
N LEU A 193 -7.65 0.45 20.31
CA LEU A 193 -7.00 0.57 21.62
C LEU A 193 -6.26 1.90 21.81
N TYR A 194 -5.70 2.47 20.74
CA TYR A 194 -4.87 3.66 20.77
C TYR A 194 -5.32 4.70 19.74
N PRO A 195 -6.54 5.27 19.86
CA PRO A 195 -7.09 6.20 18.86
C PRO A 195 -6.23 7.46 18.65
N SER A 196 -5.51 7.92 19.68
CA SER A 196 -4.58 9.06 19.63
C SER A 196 -3.52 8.91 18.51
N ILE A 197 -3.03 7.70 18.29
CA ILE A 197 -2.03 7.40 17.24
C ILE A 197 -2.63 7.63 15.85
N TYR A 198 -3.88 7.26 15.66
CA TYR A 198 -4.58 7.38 14.37
C TYR A 198 -5.18 8.77 14.15
N GLU A 199 -5.41 9.52 15.20
CA GLU A 199 -5.70 10.97 15.12
C GLU A 199 -4.47 11.74 14.65
N ALA A 200 -3.28 11.39 15.16
CA ALA A 200 -2.01 12.01 14.76
C ALA A 200 -1.57 11.62 13.33
N ILE A 201 -1.77 10.36 12.94
CA ILE A 201 -1.39 9.83 11.62
C ILE A 201 -2.57 9.04 11.04
N PRO A 202 -3.54 9.73 10.41
CA PRO A 202 -4.80 9.13 10.00
C PRO A 202 -4.64 8.15 8.82
N GLU A 203 -5.51 7.13 8.81
CA GLU A 203 -5.77 6.26 7.68
C GLU A 203 -7.18 6.48 7.11
N LYS A 204 -7.30 6.37 5.78
CA LYS A 204 -8.61 6.52 5.11
C LYS A 204 -9.57 5.35 5.40
N ARG A 205 -9.03 4.21 5.76
CA ARG A 205 -9.82 2.99 6.04
C ARG A 205 -9.32 2.38 7.34
N THR A 206 -10.24 1.84 8.13
CA THR A 206 -9.89 1.04 9.32
C THR A 206 -8.91 -0.08 8.93
N PRO A 207 -7.76 -0.17 9.60
CA PRO A 207 -6.82 -1.26 9.38
C PRO A 207 -7.49 -2.62 9.51
N GLN A 208 -7.18 -3.52 8.60
CA GLN A 208 -7.68 -4.90 8.60
C GLN A 208 -6.53 -5.85 8.92
N PRO A 209 -6.83 -7.06 9.45
CA PRO A 209 -5.81 -8.08 9.65
C PRO A 209 -4.99 -8.32 8.39
N ARG A 210 -3.66 -8.38 8.51
CA ARG A 210 -2.74 -8.63 7.38
C ARG A 210 -2.29 -10.06 7.38
N GLY A 211 -2.50 -10.75 6.26
CA GLY A 211 -1.91 -12.07 6.06
C GLY A 211 -0.40 -12.00 5.82
N LYS A 212 0.28 -13.13 6.04
CA LYS A 212 1.76 -13.24 5.96
C LYS A 212 2.36 -12.71 4.65
N ASN A 213 1.70 -12.95 3.51
CA ASN A 213 2.18 -12.41 2.23
C ASN A 213 2.14 -10.87 2.17
N THR A 214 1.13 -10.26 2.81
CA THR A 214 1.03 -8.79 2.90
C THR A 214 2.12 -8.21 3.80
N LEU A 215 2.41 -8.87 4.93
CA LEU A 215 3.51 -8.49 5.82
C LEU A 215 4.86 -8.61 5.11
N ILE A 216 5.12 -9.72 4.42
CA ILE A 216 6.32 -9.94 3.59
C ILE A 216 6.47 -8.82 2.55
N ASP A 217 5.39 -8.42 1.89
CA ASP A 217 5.38 -7.32 0.92
C ASP A 217 5.69 -5.96 1.57
N CYS A 218 5.15 -5.70 2.77
CA CYS A 218 5.45 -4.49 3.54
C CYS A 218 6.94 -4.44 3.92
N PHE A 219 7.47 -5.52 4.50
CA PHE A 219 8.86 -5.59 4.92
C PHE A 219 9.84 -5.60 3.75
N SER A 220 9.48 -6.16 2.60
CA SER A 220 10.25 -6.03 1.37
C SER A 220 10.36 -4.57 0.91
N ARG A 221 9.33 -3.75 1.10
CA ARG A 221 9.37 -2.31 0.82
C ARG A 221 10.23 -1.58 1.85
N ILE A 222 10.10 -1.89 3.13
CA ILE A 222 10.96 -1.32 4.18
C ILE A 222 12.44 -1.64 3.87
N ARG A 223 12.75 -2.90 3.53
CA ARG A 223 14.09 -3.30 3.10
C ARG A 223 14.58 -2.48 1.91
N THR A 224 13.73 -2.25 0.90
CA THR A 224 14.09 -1.44 -0.28
C THR A 224 14.47 -0.01 0.14
N PHE A 225 13.75 0.59 1.07
CA PHE A 225 14.07 1.91 1.61
C PHE A 225 15.41 1.91 2.36
N PHE A 226 15.68 0.94 3.25
CA PHE A 226 16.96 0.84 3.96
C PHE A 226 18.14 0.62 3.02
N LEU A 227 17.99 -0.21 1.99
CA LEU A 227 19.01 -0.39 0.97
C LEU A 227 19.28 0.90 0.21
N TRP A 228 18.24 1.65 -0.15
CA TRP A 228 18.41 2.96 -0.78
C TRP A 228 19.13 3.94 0.14
N CYS A 229 18.83 3.99 1.42
CA CYS A 229 19.56 4.81 2.40
C CYS A 229 21.03 4.43 2.46
N PHE A 230 21.34 3.13 2.52
CA PHE A 230 22.70 2.62 2.52
C PHE A 230 23.45 2.98 1.22
N ASP A 231 22.87 2.73 0.07
CA ASP A 231 23.48 2.99 -1.24
C ASP A 231 23.76 4.49 -1.45
N ASN A 232 22.94 5.37 -0.87
CA ASN A 232 23.13 6.82 -0.90
C ASN A 232 23.98 7.35 0.26
N LYS A 233 24.60 6.49 1.06
CA LYS A 233 25.48 6.85 2.20
C LYS A 233 24.77 7.68 3.29
N LEU A 234 23.46 7.53 3.41
CA LEU A 234 22.65 8.20 4.43
C LEU A 234 22.65 7.43 5.77
N THR A 235 23.11 6.19 5.74
CA THR A 235 23.33 5.32 6.91
C THR A 235 24.37 4.26 6.57
N ALA A 236 25.09 3.77 7.58
CA ALA A 236 25.91 2.55 7.48
C ALA A 236 25.15 1.30 7.97
N ASN A 237 23.94 1.46 8.51
CA ASN A 237 23.17 0.40 9.11
C ASN A 237 22.48 -0.49 8.06
N ARG A 238 22.57 -1.81 8.25
CA ARG A 238 21.94 -2.84 7.40
C ARG A 238 21.14 -3.84 8.24
N PRO A 239 20.04 -3.42 8.86
CA PRO A 239 19.31 -4.25 9.83
C PRO A 239 18.72 -5.52 9.22
N PHE A 240 18.47 -5.53 7.92
CA PHE A 240 17.93 -6.68 7.18
C PHE A 240 18.94 -7.80 6.91
N ASP A 241 20.24 -7.60 7.10
CA ASP A 241 21.24 -8.66 6.90
C ASP A 241 21.05 -9.82 7.90
N LYS A 242 20.52 -9.50 9.10
CA LYS A 242 20.17 -10.48 10.14
C LYS A 242 18.65 -10.65 10.34
N PHE A 243 17.85 -10.13 9.41
CA PHE A 243 16.40 -10.27 9.40
C PHE A 243 15.94 -10.82 8.02
N PRO A 244 15.97 -12.15 7.84
CA PRO A 244 15.55 -12.76 6.58
C PRO A 244 14.04 -12.58 6.36
N ILE A 245 13.68 -12.08 5.18
CA ILE A 245 12.28 -12.01 4.75
C ILE A 245 11.98 -13.27 3.94
N GLU A 246 10.98 -14.03 4.39
CA GLU A 246 10.51 -15.22 3.67
C GLU A 246 9.99 -14.87 2.27
N GLU A 247 9.94 -15.86 1.38
CA GLU A 247 9.23 -15.71 0.12
C GLU A 247 7.69 -15.83 0.32
N CYS A 248 6.95 -15.05 -0.46
CA CYS A 248 5.49 -15.18 -0.50
C CYS A 248 5.07 -16.58 -0.93
N LYS A 249 4.20 -17.22 -0.16
CA LYS A 249 3.63 -18.53 -0.48
C LYS A 249 2.24 -18.34 -1.09
N TYR A 250 2.00 -19.02 -2.18
CA TYR A 250 0.72 -18.97 -2.89
C TYR A 250 0.24 -20.39 -3.17
N GLY A 251 -1.05 -20.64 -3.03
CA GLY A 251 -1.66 -21.89 -3.43
C GLY A 251 -1.57 -22.14 -4.94
N THR A 252 -1.95 -23.33 -5.36
CA THR A 252 -2.07 -23.70 -6.79
C THR A 252 -3.06 -22.77 -7.50
N PRO A 253 -2.72 -22.19 -8.66
CA PRO A 253 -3.65 -21.37 -9.40
C PRO A 253 -4.87 -22.18 -9.85
N ILE A 254 -6.06 -21.71 -9.48
CA ILE A 254 -7.32 -22.30 -9.93
C ILE A 254 -7.70 -21.69 -11.26
N TYR A 255 -8.24 -22.49 -12.18
CA TYR A 255 -8.86 -22.07 -13.42
C TYR A 255 -10.05 -22.99 -13.75
N ILE A 256 -10.94 -22.58 -14.66
CA ILE A 256 -12.04 -23.40 -15.17
C ILE A 256 -11.63 -24.09 -16.47
N ASN A 257 -12.14 -25.31 -16.67
CA ASN A 257 -11.97 -26.02 -17.93
C ASN A 257 -12.90 -25.47 -19.03
N LEU A 258 -12.81 -26.00 -20.24
CA LEU A 258 -13.60 -25.51 -21.37
C LEU A 258 -15.09 -25.82 -21.21
N GLU A 259 -15.45 -26.93 -20.59
CA GLU A 259 -16.85 -27.32 -20.31
C GLU A 259 -17.48 -26.38 -19.29
N GLU A 260 -16.79 -26.10 -18.19
CA GLU A 260 -17.24 -25.11 -17.18
C GLU A 260 -17.41 -23.73 -17.80
N ARG A 261 -16.47 -23.30 -18.66
CA ARG A 261 -16.57 -22.04 -19.39
C ARG A 261 -17.82 -22.01 -20.28
N ASP A 262 -18.06 -23.07 -21.03
CA ASP A 262 -19.20 -23.16 -21.95
C ASP A 262 -20.53 -23.27 -21.20
N LYS A 263 -20.55 -23.91 -20.04
CA LYS A 263 -21.68 -23.90 -19.11
C LYS A 263 -22.01 -22.46 -18.65
N ILE A 264 -21.01 -21.68 -18.30
CA ILE A 264 -21.19 -20.26 -17.97
C ILE A 264 -21.70 -19.46 -19.17
N PHE A 265 -21.09 -19.67 -20.35
CA PHE A 265 -21.48 -18.94 -21.57
C PHE A 265 -22.92 -19.18 -21.98
N ASN A 266 -23.42 -20.42 -21.81
CA ASN A 266 -24.77 -20.83 -22.18
C ASN A 266 -25.80 -20.66 -21.05
N ALA A 267 -25.39 -20.19 -19.86
CA ALA A 267 -26.31 -20.00 -18.75
C ALA A 267 -27.37 -18.94 -19.10
N ASP A 268 -28.63 -19.27 -18.84
CA ASP A 268 -29.74 -18.33 -19.02
C ASP A 268 -29.71 -17.26 -17.91
N LEU A 269 -29.41 -16.05 -18.29
CA LEU A 269 -29.40 -14.84 -17.45
C LEU A 269 -30.36 -13.78 -17.95
N SER A 270 -31.33 -14.16 -18.80
CA SER A 270 -32.31 -13.25 -19.39
C SER A 270 -33.11 -12.46 -18.35
N ALA A 271 -33.40 -13.06 -17.19
CA ALA A 271 -34.04 -12.40 -16.05
C ALA A 271 -33.16 -11.32 -15.37
N THR A 272 -31.85 -11.31 -15.65
CA THR A 272 -30.87 -10.40 -15.05
C THR A 272 -29.89 -9.85 -16.10
N PRO A 273 -30.34 -8.94 -16.99
CA PRO A 273 -29.57 -8.47 -18.14
C PRO A 273 -28.18 -7.90 -17.74
N GLN A 274 -28.10 -7.27 -16.58
CA GLN A 274 -26.81 -6.75 -16.08
C GLN A 274 -25.80 -7.87 -15.78
N LEU A 275 -26.23 -9.03 -15.28
CA LEU A 275 -25.36 -10.18 -15.09
C LEU A 275 -24.99 -10.82 -16.43
N GLU A 276 -25.91 -10.84 -17.40
CA GLU A 276 -25.63 -11.33 -18.75
C GLU A 276 -24.48 -10.55 -19.40
N ILE A 277 -24.51 -9.22 -19.32
CA ILE A 277 -23.41 -8.36 -19.81
C ILE A 277 -22.09 -8.73 -19.13
N GLN A 278 -22.10 -8.88 -17.80
CA GLN A 278 -20.87 -9.20 -17.07
C GLN A 278 -20.37 -10.64 -17.35
N ARG A 279 -21.28 -11.58 -17.63
CA ARG A 279 -20.95 -12.92 -18.14
C ARG A 279 -20.19 -12.82 -19.47
N ASP A 280 -20.73 -12.06 -20.42
CA ASP A 280 -20.12 -11.89 -21.74
C ASP A 280 -18.71 -11.26 -21.62
N ILE A 281 -18.56 -10.26 -20.74
CA ILE A 281 -17.26 -9.66 -20.45
C ILE A 281 -16.29 -10.69 -19.84
N PHE A 282 -16.75 -11.53 -18.91
CA PHE A 282 -15.92 -12.58 -18.31
C PHE A 282 -15.50 -13.61 -19.34
N ILE A 283 -16.46 -14.08 -20.17
CA ILE A 283 -16.16 -15.03 -21.26
C ILE A 283 -15.16 -14.42 -22.25
N PHE A 284 -15.39 -13.17 -22.69
CA PHE A 284 -14.46 -12.47 -23.57
C PHE A 284 -13.05 -12.40 -22.95
N GLN A 285 -12.95 -12.06 -21.66
CA GLN A 285 -11.67 -12.04 -20.96
C GLN A 285 -11.00 -13.42 -20.90
N THR A 286 -11.78 -14.53 -20.81
CA THR A 286 -11.23 -15.90 -20.88
C THR A 286 -10.72 -16.26 -22.27
N LEU A 287 -11.18 -15.57 -23.31
CA LEU A 287 -10.79 -15.84 -24.71
C LEU A 287 -9.58 -15.04 -25.16
N ILE A 288 -9.31 -13.89 -24.51
CA ILE A 288 -8.14 -13.05 -24.84
C ILE A 288 -7.08 -13.02 -23.77
N GLY A 289 -7.33 -13.53 -22.57
CA GLY A 289 -6.35 -13.72 -21.50
C GLY A 289 -5.74 -12.47 -20.90
N CYS A 290 -6.26 -11.27 -21.17
CA CYS A 290 -5.73 -10.02 -20.66
C CYS A 290 -6.01 -9.82 -19.17
N ARG A 291 -5.26 -8.92 -18.52
CA ARG A 291 -5.60 -8.47 -17.17
C ARG A 291 -6.83 -7.55 -17.20
N VAL A 292 -7.63 -7.55 -16.14
CA VAL A 292 -8.81 -6.67 -16.04
C VAL A 292 -8.44 -5.20 -16.23
N SER A 293 -7.30 -4.75 -15.71
CA SER A 293 -6.81 -3.39 -15.90
C SER A 293 -6.47 -3.04 -17.36
N ASP A 294 -6.09 -4.02 -18.16
CA ASP A 294 -5.83 -3.85 -19.59
C ASP A 294 -7.16 -3.90 -20.36
N LEU A 295 -8.03 -4.85 -20.03
CA LEU A 295 -9.38 -4.98 -20.61
C LEU A 295 -10.19 -3.68 -20.49
N TYR A 296 -10.22 -3.08 -19.31
CA TYR A 296 -10.97 -1.84 -19.03
C TYR A 296 -10.47 -0.60 -19.77
N ARG A 297 -9.28 -0.70 -20.35
CA ARG A 297 -8.72 0.38 -21.19
C ARG A 297 -9.00 0.18 -22.67
N MET A 298 -9.44 -0.99 -23.07
CA MET A 298 -9.68 -1.31 -24.47
C MET A 298 -10.85 -0.51 -25.03
N THR A 299 -10.69 -0.10 -26.27
CA THR A 299 -11.70 0.55 -27.12
C THR A 299 -11.80 -0.24 -28.41
N LYS A 300 -12.70 0.14 -29.30
CA LYS A 300 -12.82 -0.47 -30.65
C LYS A 300 -11.51 -0.40 -31.45
N LEU A 301 -10.67 0.59 -31.20
CA LEU A 301 -9.36 0.74 -31.86
C LEU A 301 -8.37 -0.40 -31.52
N ASN A 302 -8.64 -1.16 -30.48
CA ASN A 302 -7.82 -2.32 -30.14
C ASN A 302 -8.20 -3.57 -30.93
N VAL A 303 -9.27 -3.51 -31.73
CA VAL A 303 -9.66 -4.59 -32.65
C VAL A 303 -9.01 -4.31 -34.01
N VAL A 304 -7.98 -5.06 -34.35
CA VAL A 304 -7.17 -4.86 -35.57
C VAL A 304 -7.06 -6.19 -36.30
N ASN A 305 -7.50 -6.25 -37.56
CA ASN A 305 -7.39 -7.44 -38.41
C ASN A 305 -7.80 -8.74 -37.69
N GLU A 306 -9.03 -8.76 -37.18
CA GLU A 306 -9.62 -9.88 -36.43
C GLU A 306 -8.82 -10.32 -35.18
N ALA A 307 -8.07 -9.44 -34.57
CA ALA A 307 -7.33 -9.69 -33.35
C ALA A 307 -7.48 -8.54 -32.35
N ILE A 308 -7.27 -8.80 -31.08
CA ILE A 308 -7.09 -7.75 -30.06
C ILE A 308 -5.60 -7.43 -29.97
N GLU A 309 -5.25 -6.16 -30.14
CA GLU A 309 -3.89 -5.66 -29.98
C GLU A 309 -3.82 -4.64 -28.83
N TYR A 310 -2.86 -4.82 -27.93
CA TYR A 310 -2.64 -3.90 -26.81
C TYR A 310 -1.24 -4.02 -26.21
N ILE A 311 -0.77 -2.95 -25.57
CA ILE A 311 0.43 -2.96 -24.74
C ILE A 311 0.01 -3.07 -23.28
N PRO A 312 0.38 -4.13 -22.53
CA PRO A 312 0.00 -4.30 -21.15
C PRO A 312 0.51 -3.17 -20.26
N LYS A 313 -0.35 -2.57 -19.43
CA LYS A 313 -0.02 -1.45 -18.56
C LYS A 313 1.20 -1.74 -17.66
N LYS A 314 1.30 -2.97 -17.16
CA LYS A 314 2.37 -3.36 -16.22
C LYS A 314 3.77 -3.37 -16.86
N THR A 315 3.87 -3.54 -18.17
CA THR A 315 5.16 -3.62 -18.89
C THR A 315 5.45 -2.37 -19.72
N LYS A 316 4.52 -1.41 -19.79
CA LYS A 316 4.62 -0.23 -20.63
C LYS A 316 5.83 0.67 -20.28
N GLU A 317 6.14 0.78 -18.98
CA GLU A 317 7.21 1.66 -18.46
C GLU A 317 8.62 1.02 -18.54
N GLY A 318 8.71 -0.29 -18.92
CA GLY A 318 9.98 -1.00 -19.04
C GLY A 318 10.26 -1.39 -20.50
N ASN A 319 10.04 -2.68 -20.81
CA ASN A 319 10.10 -3.20 -22.18
C ASN A 319 8.68 -3.39 -22.72
N PRO A 320 8.09 -2.40 -23.40
CA PRO A 320 6.75 -2.52 -23.94
C PRO A 320 6.75 -3.55 -25.09
N VAL A 321 5.92 -4.59 -24.95
CA VAL A 321 5.68 -5.58 -25.99
C VAL A 321 4.21 -5.53 -26.36
N THR A 322 3.92 -5.40 -27.65
CA THR A 322 2.54 -5.51 -28.14
C THR A 322 2.08 -6.96 -28.05
N VAL A 323 0.99 -7.17 -27.35
CA VAL A 323 0.28 -8.45 -27.29
C VAL A 323 -0.79 -8.45 -28.36
N ARG A 324 -0.77 -9.48 -29.21
CA ARG A 324 -1.77 -9.69 -30.26
C ARG A 324 -2.43 -11.05 -30.05
N VAL A 325 -3.76 -11.04 -29.88
CA VAL A 325 -4.55 -12.25 -29.65
C VAL A 325 -5.64 -12.35 -30.73
N PRO A 326 -5.54 -13.31 -31.66
CA PRO A 326 -6.56 -13.56 -32.66
C PRO A 326 -7.92 -13.86 -32.03
N LEU A 327 -8.99 -13.33 -32.60
CA LEU A 327 -10.36 -13.52 -32.12
C LEU A 327 -10.93 -14.82 -32.67
N ASN A 328 -11.38 -15.70 -31.79
CA ASN A 328 -12.20 -16.84 -32.18
C ASN A 328 -13.67 -16.45 -32.36
N ASP A 329 -14.48 -17.36 -32.90
CA ASP A 329 -15.88 -17.08 -33.22
C ASP A 329 -16.73 -16.66 -32.01
N LYS A 330 -16.45 -17.21 -30.80
CA LYS A 330 -17.15 -16.81 -29.59
C LYS A 330 -16.81 -15.37 -29.22
N ALA A 331 -15.55 -14.97 -29.34
CA ALA A 331 -15.13 -13.59 -29.07
C ALA A 331 -15.71 -12.62 -30.10
N LYS A 332 -15.74 -12.99 -31.39
CA LYS A 332 -16.37 -12.20 -32.45
C LYS A 332 -17.88 -12.00 -32.19
N LYS A 333 -18.60 -13.08 -31.80
CA LYS A 333 -20.03 -12.99 -31.45
C LYS A 333 -20.29 -12.04 -30.27
N ILE A 334 -19.43 -12.07 -29.24
CA ILE A 334 -19.57 -11.14 -28.13
C ILE A 334 -19.33 -9.70 -28.60
N LEU A 335 -18.29 -9.42 -29.37
CA LEU A 335 -18.02 -8.07 -29.86
C LEU A 335 -19.13 -7.55 -30.76
N GLU A 336 -19.73 -8.40 -31.62
CA GLU A 336 -20.87 -8.03 -32.47
C GLU A 336 -22.09 -7.65 -31.65
N ARG A 337 -22.36 -8.33 -30.52
CA ARG A 337 -23.46 -7.99 -29.59
C ARG A 337 -23.32 -6.57 -29.01
N TYR A 338 -22.09 -6.10 -28.82
CA TYR A 338 -21.81 -4.79 -28.24
C TYR A 338 -21.20 -3.79 -29.25
N LYS A 339 -21.40 -4.01 -30.54
CA LYS A 339 -20.85 -3.16 -31.61
C LYS A 339 -21.29 -1.69 -31.53
N ASP A 340 -22.51 -1.44 -31.04
CA ASP A 340 -23.08 -0.10 -30.93
C ASP A 340 -22.73 0.59 -29.59
N HIS A 341 -22.01 -0.13 -28.67
CA HIS A 341 -21.58 0.48 -27.43
C HIS A 341 -20.48 1.53 -27.68
N GLU A 342 -20.65 2.74 -27.15
CA GLU A 342 -19.73 3.84 -27.35
C GLU A 342 -18.58 3.89 -26.34
N GLY A 343 -17.47 4.45 -26.74
CA GLY A 343 -16.29 4.71 -25.91
C GLY A 343 -15.44 3.49 -25.64
N LYS A 344 -15.81 2.64 -24.68
CA LYS A 344 -15.07 1.44 -24.33
C LYS A 344 -15.45 0.24 -25.20
N LEU A 345 -14.57 -0.77 -25.24
CA LEU A 345 -14.83 -1.98 -26.03
C LEU A 345 -16.10 -2.72 -25.61
N LEU A 346 -16.38 -2.77 -24.32
CA LEU A 346 -17.53 -3.44 -23.69
C LEU A 346 -18.09 -2.56 -22.56
N PRO A 347 -19.35 -2.75 -22.13
CA PRO A 347 -19.99 -1.95 -21.08
C PRO A 347 -19.49 -2.33 -19.67
N PHE A 348 -18.30 -1.85 -19.32
CA PHE A 348 -17.64 -2.14 -18.06
C PHE A 348 -18.30 -1.43 -16.87
N ILE A 349 -18.33 -2.11 -15.74
CA ILE A 349 -18.64 -1.55 -14.41
C ILE A 349 -17.36 -1.49 -13.55
N SER A 350 -17.44 -1.00 -12.30
CA SER A 350 -16.26 -1.00 -11.43
C SER A 350 -15.73 -2.42 -11.22
N GLU A 351 -14.41 -2.58 -11.06
CA GLU A 351 -13.78 -3.90 -10.87
C GLU A 351 -14.37 -4.65 -9.66
N GLN A 352 -14.70 -3.93 -8.59
CA GLN A 352 -15.33 -4.51 -7.41
C GLN A 352 -16.69 -5.13 -7.78
N LYS A 353 -17.58 -4.36 -8.41
CA LYS A 353 -18.92 -4.85 -8.85
C LYS A 353 -18.80 -5.98 -9.87
N TYR A 354 -17.80 -5.92 -10.74
CA TYR A 354 -17.53 -7.00 -11.70
C TYR A 354 -17.13 -8.30 -11.01
N ASN A 355 -16.25 -8.26 -10.00
CA ASN A 355 -15.89 -9.45 -9.24
C ASN A 355 -17.08 -10.02 -8.44
N GLU A 356 -17.96 -9.17 -7.91
CA GLU A 356 -19.21 -9.60 -7.27
C GLU A 356 -20.18 -10.27 -8.30
N ALA A 357 -20.29 -9.69 -9.50
CA ALA A 357 -21.09 -10.26 -10.57
C ALA A 357 -20.57 -11.63 -11.02
N ILE A 358 -19.25 -11.80 -11.17
CA ILE A 358 -18.62 -13.09 -11.50
C ILE A 358 -19.03 -14.17 -10.51
N LYS A 359 -18.98 -13.90 -9.20
CA LYS A 359 -19.40 -14.87 -8.18
C LYS A 359 -20.87 -15.28 -8.34
N LYS A 360 -21.75 -14.32 -8.61
CA LYS A 360 -23.18 -14.59 -8.86
C LYS A 360 -23.41 -15.40 -10.13
N ILE A 361 -22.69 -15.08 -11.21
CA ILE A 361 -22.73 -15.80 -12.49
C ILE A 361 -22.30 -17.25 -12.30
N PHE A 362 -21.19 -17.52 -11.62
CA PHE A 362 -20.70 -18.86 -11.35
C PHE A 362 -21.72 -19.69 -10.55
N LYS A 363 -22.27 -19.09 -9.48
CA LYS A 363 -23.30 -19.73 -8.67
C LYS A 363 -24.54 -20.06 -9.50
N HIS A 364 -25.03 -19.10 -10.31
CA HIS A 364 -26.20 -19.31 -11.18
C HIS A 364 -25.96 -20.38 -12.24
N SER A 365 -24.76 -20.42 -12.81
CA SER A 365 -24.38 -21.41 -13.84
C SER A 365 -24.11 -22.79 -13.26
N GLY A 366 -24.19 -23.00 -11.94
CA GLY A 366 -23.86 -24.28 -11.28
C GLY A 366 -22.41 -24.71 -11.48
N VAL A 367 -21.46 -23.76 -11.54
CA VAL A 367 -20.02 -24.00 -11.57
C VAL A 367 -19.51 -23.81 -10.13
N ASP A 368 -19.76 -24.80 -9.30
CA ASP A 368 -19.67 -24.75 -7.85
C ASP A 368 -18.77 -25.81 -7.21
N ARG A 369 -17.99 -26.54 -8.03
CA ARG A 369 -17.07 -27.55 -7.51
C ARG A 369 -16.22 -27.02 -6.37
N ILE A 370 -15.92 -27.88 -5.41
CA ILE A 370 -15.07 -27.54 -4.28
C ILE A 370 -13.61 -27.41 -4.74
N VAL A 371 -12.96 -26.35 -4.32
CA VAL A 371 -11.55 -26.06 -4.57
C VAL A 371 -10.82 -25.86 -3.25
N THR A 372 -9.58 -26.33 -3.18
CA THR A 372 -8.69 -26.08 -2.06
C THR A 372 -7.88 -24.83 -2.32
N ILE A 373 -7.92 -23.88 -1.40
CA ILE A 373 -7.16 -22.63 -1.43
C ILE A 373 -6.37 -22.48 -0.13
N LEU A 374 -5.33 -21.66 -0.16
CA LEU A 374 -4.71 -21.20 1.08
C LEU A 374 -5.46 -19.97 1.60
N ASP A 375 -5.83 -19.99 2.86
CA ASP A 375 -6.37 -18.81 3.52
C ASP A 375 -5.35 -17.67 3.49
N PRO A 376 -5.73 -16.45 3.08
CA PRO A 376 -4.80 -15.34 2.96
C PRO A 376 -4.20 -14.87 4.29
N LEU A 377 -4.85 -15.11 5.41
CA LEU A 377 -4.40 -14.71 6.74
C LEU A 377 -3.56 -15.80 7.40
N THR A 378 -4.12 -17.01 7.53
CA THR A 378 -3.50 -18.11 8.29
C THR A 378 -2.58 -19.00 7.45
N ARG A 379 -2.76 -19.02 6.12
CA ARG A 379 -2.14 -19.98 5.18
C ARG A 379 -2.61 -21.44 5.36
N ASP A 380 -3.66 -21.65 6.12
CA ASP A 380 -4.28 -22.96 6.23
C ASP A 380 -4.99 -23.34 4.92
N GLU A 381 -5.09 -24.64 4.68
CA GLU A 381 -5.88 -25.14 3.57
C GLU A 381 -7.38 -25.03 3.88
N VAL A 382 -8.10 -24.33 3.03
CA VAL A 382 -9.54 -24.13 3.15
C VAL A 382 -10.22 -24.62 1.89
N LYS A 383 -11.29 -25.41 2.06
CA LYS A 383 -12.14 -25.86 0.96
C LYS A 383 -13.32 -24.91 0.78
N LYS A 384 -13.47 -24.39 -0.42
CA LYS A 384 -14.58 -23.46 -0.76
C LYS A 384 -15.17 -23.81 -2.13
N PRO A 385 -16.46 -23.55 -2.35
CA PRO A 385 -17.03 -23.67 -3.70
C PRO A 385 -16.40 -22.62 -4.62
N LEU A 386 -16.19 -22.98 -5.87
CA LEU A 386 -15.45 -22.18 -6.85
C LEU A 386 -16.06 -20.77 -7.02
N TYR A 387 -17.38 -20.62 -6.94
CA TYR A 387 -18.05 -19.33 -7.06
C TYR A 387 -17.64 -18.33 -5.96
N GLU A 388 -17.26 -18.77 -4.78
CA GLU A 388 -16.84 -17.85 -3.71
C GLU A 388 -15.47 -17.22 -3.97
N VAL A 389 -14.61 -17.93 -4.69
CA VAL A 389 -13.23 -17.51 -4.99
C VAL A 389 -13.05 -16.99 -6.41
N ALA A 390 -14.11 -17.07 -7.23
CA ALA A 390 -14.11 -16.58 -8.60
C ALA A 390 -13.88 -15.06 -8.66
N SER A 391 -13.08 -14.63 -9.61
CA SER A 391 -12.75 -13.21 -9.84
C SER A 391 -12.30 -12.99 -11.28
N SER A 392 -12.16 -11.75 -11.69
CA SER A 392 -11.62 -11.35 -12.99
C SER A 392 -10.26 -11.97 -13.31
N HIS A 393 -9.43 -12.23 -12.30
CA HIS A 393 -8.14 -12.89 -12.49
C HIS A 393 -8.27 -14.36 -12.88
N LEU A 394 -9.38 -15.01 -12.50
CA LEU A 394 -9.69 -16.39 -12.92
C LEU A 394 -9.84 -16.49 -14.44
N ALA A 395 -10.44 -15.48 -15.11
CA ALA A 395 -10.56 -15.45 -16.56
C ALA A 395 -9.19 -15.58 -17.26
N ARG A 396 -8.21 -14.81 -16.82
CA ARG A 396 -6.84 -14.88 -17.36
C ARG A 396 -6.17 -16.22 -17.03
N ARG A 397 -6.38 -16.77 -15.84
CA ARG A 397 -5.88 -18.10 -15.49
C ARG A 397 -6.49 -19.18 -16.36
N THR A 398 -7.79 -19.07 -16.66
CA THR A 398 -8.52 -19.97 -17.56
C THR A 398 -7.93 -19.97 -18.97
N PHE A 399 -7.65 -18.79 -19.53
CA PHE A 399 -6.97 -18.68 -20.83
C PHE A 399 -5.64 -19.42 -20.84
N ILE A 400 -4.77 -19.10 -19.89
CA ILE A 400 -3.42 -19.62 -19.81
C ILE A 400 -3.44 -21.13 -19.56
N GLY A 401 -4.22 -21.61 -18.57
CA GLY A 401 -4.26 -23.02 -18.20
C GLY A 401 -4.76 -23.92 -19.34
N ASN A 402 -5.85 -23.52 -20.01
CA ASN A 402 -6.39 -24.33 -21.12
C ASN A 402 -5.50 -24.33 -22.37
N ILE A 403 -4.84 -23.20 -22.69
CA ILE A 403 -3.90 -23.18 -23.83
C ILE A 403 -2.65 -23.97 -23.48
N TYR A 404 -2.08 -23.77 -22.29
CA TYR A 404 -0.87 -24.48 -21.88
C TYR A 404 -1.07 -26.01 -21.88
N LYS A 405 -2.26 -26.45 -21.40
CA LYS A 405 -2.62 -27.88 -21.44
C LYS A 405 -2.54 -28.47 -22.84
N LYS A 406 -2.93 -27.71 -23.89
CA LYS A 406 -2.93 -28.17 -25.29
C LYS A 406 -1.57 -28.03 -25.99
N VAL A 407 -0.91 -26.88 -25.77
CA VAL A 407 0.30 -26.51 -26.53
C VAL A 407 1.59 -26.95 -25.83
N LYS A 408 1.60 -26.99 -24.50
CA LYS A 408 2.76 -27.35 -23.65
C LYS A 408 4.01 -26.48 -23.88
N ASP A 409 3.92 -25.42 -24.70
CA ASP A 409 5.01 -24.48 -24.96
C ASP A 409 4.79 -23.19 -24.17
N PRO A 410 5.62 -22.91 -23.14
CA PRO A 410 5.52 -21.71 -22.34
C PRO A 410 5.75 -20.41 -23.11
N ASN A 411 6.56 -20.46 -24.20
CA ASN A 411 6.90 -19.26 -24.97
C ASN A 411 5.71 -18.77 -25.78
N LEU A 412 5.03 -19.71 -26.47
CA LEU A 412 3.83 -19.42 -27.25
C LEU A 412 2.70 -18.86 -26.33
N VAL A 413 2.49 -19.49 -25.17
CA VAL A 413 1.48 -19.02 -24.21
C VAL A 413 1.86 -17.66 -23.61
N SER A 414 3.15 -17.42 -23.39
CA SER A 414 3.66 -16.14 -22.89
C SER A 414 3.45 -15.02 -23.92
N ALA A 415 3.70 -15.30 -25.21
CA ALA A 415 3.47 -14.32 -26.29
C ALA A 415 2.00 -13.87 -26.36
N LEU A 416 1.05 -14.82 -26.23
CA LEU A 416 -0.39 -14.51 -26.23
C LEU A 416 -0.86 -13.82 -24.96
N SER A 417 -0.25 -14.10 -23.81
CA SER A 417 -0.70 -13.60 -22.52
C SER A 417 0.08 -12.37 -22.03
N GLY A 418 1.17 -12.00 -22.71
CA GLY A 418 2.04 -10.89 -22.28
C GLY A 418 2.73 -11.15 -20.93
N HIS A 419 3.11 -12.41 -20.66
CA HIS A 419 4.00 -12.74 -19.55
C HIS A 419 5.46 -12.56 -20.00
N LYS A 420 6.30 -12.12 -19.05
CA LYS A 420 7.74 -12.12 -19.27
C LYS A 420 8.23 -13.58 -19.21
N GLU A 421 9.11 -13.94 -20.13
CA GLU A 421 9.77 -15.24 -20.12
C GLU A 421 10.42 -15.52 -18.77
N GLY A 422 10.34 -16.78 -18.29
CA GLY A 422 10.91 -17.18 -17.01
C GLY A 422 10.21 -16.63 -15.75
N SER A 423 9.09 -15.91 -15.89
CA SER A 423 8.42 -15.32 -14.72
C SER A 423 7.95 -16.38 -13.71
N LYS A 424 8.21 -16.14 -12.39
CA LYS A 424 7.73 -17.00 -11.30
C LYS A 424 6.19 -17.20 -11.35
N ALA A 425 5.45 -16.20 -11.81
CA ALA A 425 4.01 -16.29 -11.97
C ALA A 425 3.59 -17.29 -13.04
N PHE A 426 4.36 -17.40 -14.15
CA PHE A 426 4.06 -18.32 -15.22
C PHE A 426 4.45 -19.77 -14.86
N ARG A 427 5.52 -20.00 -14.11
CA ARG A 427 5.94 -21.34 -13.64
C ARG A 427 4.81 -22.07 -12.92
N ARG A 428 3.98 -21.35 -12.17
CA ARG A 428 2.84 -21.93 -11.43
C ARG A 428 1.77 -22.58 -12.31
N TYR A 429 1.73 -22.27 -13.60
CA TYR A 429 0.82 -22.90 -14.55
C TYR A 429 1.36 -24.24 -15.11
N ARG A 430 2.66 -24.51 -14.98
CA ARG A 430 3.26 -25.77 -15.40
C ARG A 430 2.86 -26.93 -14.47
N ASP A 431 2.54 -26.65 -13.22
CA ASP A 431 2.28 -27.65 -12.18
C ASP A 431 0.78 -28.05 -12.08
N ILE A 432 -0.08 -27.55 -13.00
CA ILE A 432 -1.54 -27.63 -12.83
C ILE A 432 -2.17 -28.80 -13.58
N ASP A 433 -1.47 -29.48 -14.46
CA ASP A 433 -2.09 -30.48 -15.33
C ASP A 433 -2.32 -31.81 -14.62
N GLU A 434 -3.51 -31.95 -13.99
CA GLU A 434 -3.96 -33.21 -13.36
C GLU A 434 -4.09 -34.36 -14.36
N GLU A 435 -4.40 -34.09 -15.64
CA GLU A 435 -4.42 -35.15 -16.67
C GLU A 435 -3.01 -35.63 -17.01
N MET A 436 -2.05 -34.69 -17.12
CA MET A 436 -0.65 -35.08 -17.26
C MET A 436 -0.16 -35.95 -16.09
N LYS A 437 -0.55 -35.57 -14.87
CA LYS A 437 -0.22 -36.35 -13.67
C LYS A 437 -0.87 -37.74 -13.72
N LYS A 438 -2.15 -37.83 -14.12
CA LYS A 438 -2.82 -39.11 -14.33
C LYS A 438 -2.17 -39.95 -15.44
N ASP A 439 -1.79 -39.32 -16.56
CA ASP A 439 -1.13 -40.00 -17.64
C ASP A 439 0.27 -40.49 -17.24
N LEU A 440 1.00 -39.70 -16.46
CA LEU A 440 2.29 -40.12 -15.89
C LEU A 440 2.15 -41.30 -14.91
N VAL A 441 1.13 -41.27 -14.07
CA VAL A 441 0.88 -42.37 -13.13
C VAL A 441 0.48 -43.65 -13.83
N LYS A 442 -0.28 -43.56 -14.95
CA LYS A 442 -0.59 -44.73 -15.80
C LYS A 442 0.63 -45.42 -16.43
N LEU A 443 1.80 -44.73 -16.51
CA LEU A 443 3.03 -45.35 -16.95
C LEU A 443 3.65 -46.30 -15.91
N LEU A 444 3.10 -46.32 -14.70
CA LEU A 444 3.52 -47.21 -13.61
C LEU A 444 2.68 -48.50 -13.58
N ASP A 445 1.58 -48.59 -14.36
CA ASP A 445 0.74 -49.78 -14.55
C ASP A 445 1.31 -50.65 -15.70
#